data_78c2df14c5dc86458936eb560668f293
#
_entry.id   78c2df14c5dc86458936eb560668f293
#
_cell.length_a   1.000
_cell.length_b   1.000
_cell.length_c   1.000
_cell.angle_alpha   90.00
_cell.angle_beta   90.00
_cell.angle_gamma   90.00
#
_symmetry.space_group_name_H-M   'P 1'
#
loop_
_entity.id
_entity.type
_entity.pdbx_description
1 polymer ?
#
loop_
_entity_poly.entity_id
_entity_poly.type
_entity_poly.pdbx_seq_one_letter_code
_entity_poly.pdbx_strand_id
1 'polypeptide(L)'
;LHLSLRRQRQMCIRDRYINNSTCAPTELAGKTGDDSRNEFLDNEAVFYQNGSWEYTNLVGDGKPFTDDDLTMIPVYIGVGDEANQGLCTGTENYWCVNKEADQADIDATLDFMYWCVSSDEGTKAMANDMGFVIPFKNAQESPNLFVKVDNALTAEGKTPVAWCFSTMPSENWKNGVGSALTAYAAGTGDWNAVVTAFVDGWKTEAALNAG
;
A
#
# COMPACT_ATOMS: atom_id res chain seq x y z
N LEU A 1 2.02 -20.40 -21.52
CA LEU A 1 1.83 -18.99 -21.16
C LEU A 1 2.10 -18.72 -19.69
N HIS A 2 1.55 -19.52 -18.75
CA HIS A 2 1.70 -19.29 -17.31
C HIS A 2 3.14 -19.45 -16.79
N LEU A 3 3.95 -20.33 -17.36
CA LEU A 3 5.35 -20.54 -16.92
C LEU A 3 6.28 -19.39 -17.33
N SER A 4 6.07 -18.82 -18.51
CA SER A 4 6.84 -17.68 -18.98
C SER A 4 6.54 -16.40 -18.18
N LEU A 5 5.28 -16.14 -17.85
CA LEU A 5 4.85 -15.03 -17.00
C LEU A 5 5.36 -15.16 -15.56
N ARG A 6 5.43 -16.40 -15.01
CA ARG A 6 6.03 -16.63 -13.69
C ARG A 6 7.52 -16.34 -13.67
N ARG A 7 8.27 -16.76 -14.69
CA ARG A 7 9.70 -16.48 -14.83
C ARG A 7 9.95 -14.98 -15.02
N GLN A 8 9.11 -14.30 -15.80
CA GLN A 8 9.22 -12.88 -16.01
C GLN A 8 9.02 -12.09 -14.73
N ARG A 9 7.98 -12.40 -13.93
CA ARG A 9 7.77 -11.77 -12.60
C ARG A 9 8.94 -12.00 -11.66
N GLN A 10 9.44 -13.22 -11.57
CA GLN A 10 10.61 -13.55 -10.76
C GLN A 10 11.83 -12.72 -11.16
N MET A 11 12.11 -12.60 -12.45
CA MET A 11 13.21 -11.77 -12.97
C MET A 11 13.00 -10.29 -12.61
N CYS A 12 11.82 -9.74 -12.86
CA CYS A 12 11.55 -8.32 -12.61
C CYS A 12 11.63 -7.95 -11.13
N ILE A 13 11.11 -8.79 -10.22
CA ILE A 13 11.23 -8.55 -8.78
C ILE A 13 12.70 -8.55 -8.37
N ARG A 14 13.49 -9.54 -8.80
CA ARG A 14 14.91 -9.60 -8.46
C ARG A 14 15.70 -8.45 -9.08
N ASP A 15 15.53 -8.21 -10.36
CA ASP A 15 16.37 -7.26 -11.10
C ASP A 15 16.00 -5.80 -10.80
N ARG A 16 14.71 -5.49 -10.61
CA ARG A 16 14.26 -4.11 -10.40
C ARG A 16 14.29 -3.70 -8.93
N TYR A 17 13.96 -4.60 -8.02
CA TYR A 17 13.82 -4.26 -6.59
C TYR A 17 14.92 -4.83 -5.72
N ILE A 18 15.13 -6.15 -5.75
CA ILE A 18 16.09 -6.80 -4.84
C ILE A 18 17.53 -6.37 -5.16
N ASN A 19 17.92 -6.41 -6.43
CA ASN A 19 19.30 -6.10 -6.83
C ASN A 19 19.63 -4.59 -6.79
N ASN A 20 18.63 -3.73 -6.68
CA ASN A 20 18.78 -2.27 -6.59
C ASN A 20 18.45 -1.72 -5.19
N SER A 21 18.26 -2.58 -4.19
CA SER A 21 18.08 -2.12 -2.82
C SER A 21 19.37 -1.53 -2.24
N THR A 22 19.24 -0.64 -1.29
CA THR A 22 20.34 0.04 -0.58
C THR A 22 21.18 -0.90 0.27
N CYS A 23 20.65 -2.07 0.62
CA CYS A 23 21.34 -3.07 1.42
C CYS A 23 21.47 -4.41 0.70
N ALA A 24 22.36 -5.28 1.19
CA ALA A 24 22.47 -6.63 0.66
C ALA A 24 21.14 -7.42 0.84
N PRO A 25 20.77 -8.29 -0.11
CA PRO A 25 19.54 -9.06 -0.02
C PRO A 25 19.39 -9.88 1.26
N THR A 26 20.48 -10.31 1.87
CA THR A 26 20.51 -11.04 3.15
C THR A 26 20.15 -10.16 4.36
N GLU A 27 20.23 -8.85 4.23
CA GLU A 27 19.92 -7.87 5.29
C GLU A 27 18.50 -7.37 5.25
N LEU A 28 17.77 -7.60 4.14
CA LEU A 28 16.39 -7.12 3.94
C LEU A 28 15.43 -7.50 5.07
N ALA A 29 15.60 -8.69 5.66
CA ALA A 29 14.76 -9.16 6.77
C ALA A 29 14.94 -8.34 8.07
N GLY A 30 16.06 -7.65 8.21
CA GLY A 30 16.35 -6.79 9.38
C GLY A 30 15.97 -5.33 9.20
N LYS A 31 15.61 -4.91 7.97
CA LYS A 31 15.21 -3.54 7.68
C LYS A 31 13.78 -3.25 8.11
N THR A 32 13.56 -2.09 8.67
CA THR A 32 12.25 -1.58 9.09
C THR A 32 11.74 -0.52 8.11
N GLY A 33 10.48 -0.11 8.27
CA GLY A 33 9.94 1.02 7.51
C GLY A 33 10.65 2.34 7.82
N ASP A 34 11.10 2.53 9.07
CA ASP A 34 11.84 3.72 9.47
C ASP A 34 13.25 3.75 8.86
N ASP A 35 13.94 2.59 8.76
CA ASP A 35 15.23 2.50 8.07
C ASP A 35 15.09 2.94 6.61
N SER A 36 14.08 2.39 5.91
CA SER A 36 13.83 2.73 4.49
C SER A 36 13.47 4.20 4.29
N ARG A 37 12.69 4.78 5.22
CA ARG A 37 12.38 6.22 5.19
C ARG A 37 13.64 7.06 5.40
N ASN A 38 14.47 6.72 6.37
CA ASN A 38 15.69 7.46 6.66
C ASN A 38 16.68 7.42 5.50
N GLU A 39 16.87 6.25 4.87
CA GLU A 39 17.70 6.11 3.66
C GLU A 39 17.23 7.04 2.53
N PHE A 40 15.91 7.20 2.36
CA PHE A 40 15.34 8.12 1.39
C PHE A 40 15.53 9.60 1.80
N LEU A 41 15.29 9.93 3.07
CA LEU A 41 15.49 11.29 3.62
C LEU A 41 16.97 11.73 3.53
N ASP A 42 17.89 10.79 3.69
CA ASP A 42 19.35 11.03 3.62
C ASP A 42 19.89 11.01 2.17
N ASN A 43 19.02 10.87 1.16
CA ASN A 43 19.35 10.76 -0.25
C ASN A 43 20.24 9.54 -0.60
N GLU A 44 20.16 8.48 0.17
CA GLU A 44 20.81 7.21 -0.12
C GLU A 44 20.02 6.39 -1.14
N ALA A 45 18.72 6.63 -1.25
CA ALA A 45 17.81 5.99 -2.20
C ALA A 45 17.08 7.03 -3.06
N VAL A 46 16.96 6.75 -4.37
CA VAL A 46 16.18 7.58 -5.32
C VAL A 46 14.71 7.15 -5.35
N PHE A 47 14.43 5.89 -5.06
CA PHE A 47 13.08 5.32 -5.05
C PHE A 47 12.77 4.78 -3.66
N TYR A 48 11.59 5.15 -3.16
CA TYR A 48 11.04 4.67 -1.89
C TYR A 48 9.65 4.10 -2.12
N GLN A 49 9.47 2.81 -1.85
CA GLN A 49 8.18 2.16 -2.01
C GLN A 49 7.39 2.30 -0.71
N ASN A 50 6.31 3.08 -0.77
CA ASN A 50 5.38 3.26 0.35
C ASN A 50 4.04 3.83 -0.18
N GLY A 51 3.21 4.42 0.68
CA GLY A 51 1.92 4.99 0.35
C GLY A 51 1.80 6.48 0.62
N SER A 52 0.65 7.05 0.25
CA SER A 52 0.37 8.48 0.39
C SER A 52 0.44 9.01 1.83
N TRP A 53 0.31 8.15 2.84
CA TRP A 53 0.47 8.50 4.26
C TRP A 53 1.89 8.95 4.63
N GLU A 54 2.90 8.62 3.83
CA GLU A 54 4.27 9.05 4.05
C GLU A 54 4.51 10.54 3.73
N TYR A 55 3.59 11.19 3.02
CA TYR A 55 3.75 12.58 2.61
C TYR A 55 4.15 13.49 3.76
N THR A 56 3.45 13.44 4.88
CA THR A 56 3.73 14.28 6.07
C THR A 56 5.04 13.94 6.78
N ASN A 57 5.61 12.76 6.51
CA ASN A 57 6.93 12.38 7.01
C ASN A 57 8.05 12.93 6.11
N LEU A 58 7.77 13.22 4.85
CA LEU A 58 8.74 13.65 3.85
C LEU A 58 8.70 15.16 3.57
N VAL A 59 7.51 15.78 3.63
CA VAL A 59 7.26 17.18 3.26
C VAL A 59 6.66 17.94 4.43
N GLY A 60 7.09 19.19 4.64
CA GLY A 60 6.59 20.08 5.68
C GLY A 60 7.69 20.81 6.41
N ASP A 61 7.33 21.54 7.47
CA ASP A 61 8.29 22.31 8.27
C ASP A 61 9.37 21.40 8.87
N GLY A 62 10.63 21.74 8.60
CA GLY A 62 11.79 21.00 9.08
C GLY A 62 12.04 19.68 8.35
N LYS A 63 11.32 19.41 7.25
CA LYS A 63 11.56 18.25 6.38
C LYS A 63 12.49 18.62 5.22
N PRO A 64 13.26 17.66 4.67
CA PRO A 64 14.25 17.95 3.63
C PRO A 64 13.63 18.17 2.24
N PHE A 65 12.40 17.73 1.99
CA PHE A 65 11.76 17.78 0.68
C PHE A 65 10.59 18.77 0.64
N THR A 66 10.35 19.28 -0.55
CA THR A 66 9.17 20.06 -0.95
C THR A 66 8.37 19.30 -2.01
N ASP A 67 7.19 19.81 -2.38
CA ASP A 67 6.38 19.23 -3.45
C ASP A 67 7.11 19.19 -4.81
N ASP A 68 8.07 20.08 -5.03
CA ASP A 68 8.85 20.14 -6.28
C ASP A 68 9.93 19.04 -6.37
N ASP A 69 10.29 18.44 -5.24
CA ASP A 69 11.35 17.43 -5.16
C ASP A 69 10.82 16.00 -5.35
N LEU A 70 9.52 15.79 -5.20
CA LEU A 70 8.91 14.47 -5.11
C LEU A 70 7.82 14.24 -6.15
N THR A 71 7.60 12.97 -6.48
CA THR A 71 6.43 12.49 -7.21
C THR A 71 6.13 11.05 -6.83
N MET A 72 4.98 10.52 -7.24
CA MET A 72 4.68 9.08 -7.18
C MET A 72 4.65 8.48 -8.58
N ILE A 73 5.15 7.27 -8.69
CA ILE A 73 5.07 6.46 -9.90
C ILE A 73 4.48 5.08 -9.55
N PRO A 74 3.81 4.43 -10.50
CA PRO A 74 3.36 3.06 -10.31
C PRO A 74 4.51 2.08 -10.05
N VAL A 75 4.24 1.03 -9.29
CA VAL A 75 5.20 -0.06 -9.09
C VAL A 75 5.17 -0.97 -10.31
N TYR A 76 6.19 -0.87 -11.17
CA TYR A 76 6.29 -1.64 -12.41
C TYR A 76 7.01 -2.97 -12.18
N ILE A 77 6.27 -4.07 -12.28
CA ILE A 77 6.79 -5.43 -12.07
C ILE A 77 6.97 -6.22 -13.38
N GLY A 78 6.84 -5.57 -14.54
CA GLY A 78 7.04 -6.19 -15.85
C GLY A 78 5.88 -7.09 -16.29
N VAL A 79 4.66 -6.85 -15.82
CA VAL A 79 3.49 -7.67 -16.12
C VAL A 79 2.30 -6.81 -16.52
N GLY A 80 1.61 -7.22 -17.58
CA GLY A 80 0.44 -6.50 -18.08
C GLY A 80 0.79 -5.28 -18.92
N ASP A 81 -0.12 -4.34 -18.98
CA ASP A 81 0.04 -3.08 -19.72
C ASP A 81 0.60 -1.99 -18.79
N GLU A 82 1.90 -2.01 -18.54
CA GLU A 82 2.56 -1.03 -17.68
C GLU A 82 2.41 0.41 -18.19
N ALA A 83 2.24 0.60 -19.49
CA ALA A 83 2.07 1.94 -20.06
C ALA A 83 0.75 2.60 -19.63
N ASN A 84 -0.26 1.79 -19.32
CA ASN A 84 -1.57 2.24 -18.83
C ASN A 84 -1.78 2.04 -17.33
N GLN A 85 -0.78 1.54 -16.60
CA GLN A 85 -0.90 1.30 -15.17
C GLN A 85 -0.90 2.61 -14.39
N GLY A 86 -1.88 2.78 -13.50
CA GLY A 86 -1.93 3.78 -12.45
C GLY A 86 -1.34 3.29 -11.13
N LEU A 87 -1.50 4.08 -10.08
CA LEU A 87 -1.05 3.72 -8.74
C LEU A 87 -1.91 2.59 -8.14
N CYS A 88 -1.37 1.94 -7.10
CA CYS A 88 -2.16 1.03 -6.28
C CYS A 88 -3.11 1.86 -5.40
N THR A 89 -4.41 1.60 -5.53
CA THR A 89 -5.44 2.32 -4.78
C THR A 89 -6.56 1.37 -4.36
N GLY A 90 -7.39 1.81 -3.43
CA GLY A 90 -8.56 1.08 -2.96
C GLY A 90 -8.83 1.33 -1.50
N THR A 91 -9.89 0.72 -0.98
CA THR A 91 -10.28 0.85 0.41
C THR A 91 -9.47 -0.10 1.29
N GLU A 92 -8.69 0.44 2.20
CA GLU A 92 -7.85 -0.31 3.14
C GLU A 92 -8.37 -0.22 4.58
N ASN A 93 -8.95 0.92 4.95
CA ASN A 93 -9.36 1.21 6.30
C ASN A 93 -10.89 1.32 6.39
N TYR A 94 -11.45 0.77 7.46
CA TYR A 94 -12.87 0.73 7.71
C TYR A 94 -13.15 1.18 9.14
N TRP A 95 -14.22 1.91 9.33
CA TRP A 95 -14.79 2.12 10.64
C TRP A 95 -15.71 0.96 10.99
N CYS A 96 -15.51 0.40 12.17
CA CYS A 96 -16.37 -0.67 12.69
C CYS A 96 -17.16 -0.13 13.87
N VAL A 97 -18.47 -0.39 13.86
CA VAL A 97 -19.35 -0.08 14.97
C VAL A 97 -19.63 -1.37 15.75
N ASN A 98 -19.43 -1.35 17.08
CA ASN A 98 -19.75 -2.48 17.92
C ASN A 98 -21.28 -2.64 18.03
N LYS A 99 -21.83 -3.64 17.37
CA LYS A 99 -23.29 -3.92 17.36
C LYS A 99 -23.85 -4.40 18.71
N GLU A 100 -22.99 -4.78 19.66
CA GLU A 100 -23.37 -5.23 21.00
C GLU A 100 -23.30 -4.09 22.04
N ALA A 101 -22.96 -2.86 21.63
CA ALA A 101 -23.01 -1.69 22.49
C ALA A 101 -24.46 -1.23 22.73
N ASP A 102 -24.66 -0.38 23.72
CA ASP A 102 -25.99 0.24 23.96
C ASP A 102 -26.40 1.07 22.74
N GLN A 103 -27.69 1.06 22.41
CA GLN A 103 -28.19 1.74 21.20
C GLN A 103 -27.83 3.24 21.17
N ALA A 104 -27.84 3.90 22.32
CA ALA A 104 -27.45 5.31 22.41
C ALA A 104 -26.00 5.56 22.03
N ASP A 105 -25.11 4.64 22.38
CA ASP A 105 -23.68 4.73 22.00
C ASP A 105 -23.48 4.44 20.50
N ILE A 106 -24.26 3.49 19.96
CA ILE A 106 -24.26 3.21 18.50
C ILE A 106 -24.73 4.44 17.74
N ASP A 107 -25.86 5.05 18.14
CA ASP A 107 -26.43 6.22 17.50
C ASP A 107 -25.45 7.41 17.56
N ALA A 108 -24.86 7.69 18.72
CA ALA A 108 -23.85 8.74 18.87
C ALA A 108 -22.58 8.49 18.00
N THR A 109 -22.15 7.23 17.89
CA THR A 109 -21.03 6.84 17.04
C THR A 109 -21.36 7.09 15.57
N LEU A 110 -22.53 6.69 15.10
CA LEU A 110 -22.98 6.90 13.73
C LEU A 110 -23.15 8.40 13.41
N ASP A 111 -23.68 9.19 14.34
CA ASP A 111 -23.79 10.65 14.19
C ASP A 111 -22.40 11.30 14.07
N PHE A 112 -21.43 10.88 14.87
CA PHE A 112 -20.06 11.35 14.76
C PHE A 112 -19.43 10.96 13.41
N MET A 113 -19.57 9.71 12.98
CA MET A 113 -19.07 9.25 11.68
C MET A 113 -19.70 10.04 10.52
N TYR A 114 -21.02 10.29 10.62
CA TYR A 114 -21.71 11.10 9.62
C TYR A 114 -21.22 12.54 9.63
N TRP A 115 -21.02 13.15 10.80
CA TRP A 115 -20.43 14.47 10.92
C TRP A 115 -19.05 14.56 10.27
N CYS A 116 -18.17 13.57 10.49
CA CYS A 116 -16.84 13.53 9.88
C CYS A 116 -16.89 13.62 8.35
N VAL A 117 -17.86 12.96 7.70
CA VAL A 117 -17.93 12.87 6.24
C VAL A 117 -18.91 13.87 5.60
N SER A 118 -19.66 14.64 6.37
CA SER A 118 -20.70 15.54 5.86
C SER A 118 -20.53 17.00 6.25
N SER A 119 -19.88 17.31 7.38
CA SER A 119 -19.63 18.70 7.78
C SER A 119 -18.37 19.28 7.13
N ASP A 120 -18.31 20.60 7.01
CA ASP A 120 -17.13 21.30 6.47
C ASP A 120 -15.90 21.08 7.36
N GLU A 121 -16.07 21.12 8.69
CA GLU A 121 -15.00 20.89 9.65
C GLU A 121 -14.49 19.44 9.62
N GLY A 122 -15.41 18.48 9.61
CA GLY A 122 -15.07 17.05 9.56
C GLY A 122 -14.33 16.68 8.28
N THR A 123 -14.86 17.08 7.12
CA THR A 123 -14.23 16.79 5.82
C THR A 123 -12.90 17.49 5.67
N LYS A 124 -12.74 18.71 6.22
CA LYS A 124 -11.47 19.43 6.25
C LYS A 124 -10.44 18.74 7.13
N ALA A 125 -10.82 18.33 8.34
CA ALA A 125 -9.91 17.63 9.26
C ALA A 125 -9.45 16.29 8.65
N MET A 126 -10.35 15.54 8.05
CA MET A 126 -10.00 14.27 7.41
C MET A 126 -9.04 14.45 6.23
N ALA A 127 -9.26 15.46 5.38
CA ALA A 127 -8.42 15.69 4.21
C ALA A 127 -7.06 16.32 4.55
N ASN A 128 -7.04 17.35 5.41
CA ASN A 128 -5.86 18.17 5.65
C ASN A 128 -5.03 17.70 6.85
N ASP A 129 -5.70 17.36 7.95
CA ASP A 129 -5.00 17.05 9.20
C ASP A 129 -4.65 15.55 9.30
N MET A 130 -5.54 14.69 8.78
CA MET A 130 -5.35 13.23 8.81
C MET A 130 -4.79 12.67 7.49
N GLY A 131 -4.82 13.44 6.40
CA GLY A 131 -4.31 13.03 5.10
C GLY A 131 -5.08 11.87 4.45
N PHE A 132 -6.37 11.70 4.80
CA PHE A 132 -7.20 10.65 4.23
C PHE A 132 -7.63 10.97 2.80
N VAL A 133 -7.64 9.95 1.97
CA VAL A 133 -8.32 9.96 0.68
C VAL A 133 -9.78 9.58 0.93
N ILE A 134 -10.69 10.54 0.80
CA ILE A 134 -12.09 10.38 1.19
C ILE A 134 -12.92 10.06 -0.06
N PRO A 135 -13.60 8.90 -0.14
CA PRO A 135 -14.35 8.48 -1.33
C PRO A 135 -15.77 9.06 -1.40
N PHE A 136 -16.04 10.18 -0.74
CA PHE A 136 -17.37 10.81 -0.72
C PHE A 136 -17.40 12.05 -1.61
N LYS A 137 -18.58 12.37 -2.18
CA LYS A 137 -18.75 13.46 -3.15
C LYS A 137 -18.46 14.86 -2.59
N ASN A 138 -18.61 15.04 -1.29
CA ASN A 138 -18.36 16.30 -0.56
C ASN A 138 -16.97 16.33 0.09
N ALA A 139 -16.09 15.38 -0.23
CA ALA A 139 -14.72 15.41 0.23
C ALA A 139 -14.00 16.67 -0.24
N GLN A 140 -13.21 17.26 0.64
CA GLN A 140 -12.35 18.37 0.26
C GLN A 140 -11.13 17.86 -0.49
N GLU A 141 -10.59 18.70 -1.38
CA GLU A 141 -9.36 18.38 -2.10
C GLU A 141 -8.19 18.24 -1.10
N SER A 142 -7.48 17.12 -1.19
CA SER A 142 -6.33 16.88 -0.34
C SER A 142 -5.15 17.76 -0.75
N PRO A 143 -4.45 18.41 0.20
CA PRO A 143 -3.20 19.10 -0.10
C PRO A 143 -2.05 18.17 -0.42
N ASN A 144 -2.17 16.87 -0.10
CA ASN A 144 -1.16 15.86 -0.28
C ASN A 144 -0.81 15.66 -1.76
N LEU A 145 0.46 15.94 -2.12
CA LEU A 145 0.98 15.79 -3.48
C LEU A 145 0.71 14.40 -4.04
N PHE A 146 0.89 13.34 -3.25
CA PHE A 146 0.75 11.97 -3.72
C PHE A 146 -0.70 11.63 -4.12
N VAL A 147 -1.68 12.21 -3.40
CA VAL A 147 -3.09 12.12 -3.77
C VAL A 147 -3.38 12.90 -5.06
N LYS A 148 -2.75 14.07 -5.22
CA LYS A 148 -2.89 14.86 -6.47
C LYS A 148 -2.32 14.11 -7.68
N VAL A 149 -1.19 13.43 -7.51
CA VAL A 149 -0.59 12.60 -8.57
C VAL A 149 -1.51 11.44 -8.95
N ASP A 150 -2.12 10.74 -7.98
CA ASP A 150 -3.09 9.66 -8.26
C ASP A 150 -4.31 10.18 -9.05
N ASN A 151 -4.86 11.32 -8.62
CA ASN A 151 -5.95 11.96 -9.32
C ASN A 151 -5.58 12.37 -10.76
N ALA A 152 -4.37 12.88 -10.97
CA ALA A 152 -3.87 13.26 -12.30
C ALA A 152 -3.72 12.03 -13.21
N LEU A 153 -3.10 10.96 -12.75
CA LEU A 153 -2.97 9.70 -13.49
C LEU A 153 -4.35 9.11 -13.85
N THR A 154 -5.29 9.16 -12.93
CA THR A 154 -6.68 8.72 -13.18
C THR A 154 -7.35 9.60 -14.26
N ALA A 155 -7.16 10.91 -14.21
CA ALA A 155 -7.68 11.84 -15.22
C ALA A 155 -7.04 11.63 -16.60
N GLU A 156 -5.79 11.19 -16.67
CA GLU A 156 -5.10 10.78 -17.90
C GLU A 156 -5.59 9.44 -18.45
N GLY A 157 -6.47 8.74 -17.75
CA GLY A 157 -7.02 7.45 -18.15
C GLY A 157 -6.15 6.25 -17.77
N LYS A 158 -5.18 6.42 -16.87
CA LYS A 158 -4.42 5.30 -16.32
C LYS A 158 -5.32 4.40 -15.48
N THR A 159 -5.09 3.11 -15.56
CA THR A 159 -5.88 2.11 -14.83
C THR A 159 -5.25 1.84 -13.46
N PRO A 160 -5.91 2.20 -12.36
CA PRO A 160 -5.39 1.91 -11.03
C PRO A 160 -5.33 0.39 -10.75
N VAL A 161 -4.36 -0.01 -9.94
CA VAL A 161 -4.27 -1.37 -9.44
C VAL A 161 -5.00 -1.42 -8.10
N ALA A 162 -6.08 -2.20 -8.04
CA ALA A 162 -6.89 -2.29 -6.84
C ALA A 162 -6.22 -3.13 -5.75
N TRP A 163 -6.24 -2.61 -4.52
CA TRP A 163 -5.93 -3.40 -3.33
C TRP A 163 -6.99 -4.47 -3.11
N CYS A 164 -6.54 -5.70 -2.88
CA CYS A 164 -7.41 -6.87 -2.71
C CYS A 164 -7.37 -7.43 -1.28
N PHE A 165 -7.10 -6.60 -0.28
CA PHE A 165 -6.95 -7.05 1.11
C PHE A 165 -8.20 -7.77 1.65
N SER A 166 -9.40 -7.29 1.30
CA SER A 166 -10.66 -7.91 1.71
C SER A 166 -10.90 -9.31 1.14
N THR A 167 -10.15 -9.69 0.11
CA THR A 167 -10.25 -11.03 -0.52
C THR A 167 -9.19 -11.99 0.00
N MET A 168 -8.20 -11.53 0.76
CA MET A 168 -7.17 -12.39 1.34
C MET A 168 -7.77 -13.29 2.42
N PRO A 169 -7.36 -14.55 2.50
CA PRO A 169 -7.99 -15.51 3.40
C PRO A 169 -7.65 -15.24 4.87
N SER A 170 -6.48 -14.70 5.17
CA SER A 170 -6.05 -14.35 6.53
C SER A 170 -4.75 -13.56 6.56
N GLU A 171 -4.45 -12.93 7.71
CA GLU A 171 -3.15 -12.33 7.99
C GLU A 171 -2.02 -13.39 8.04
N ASN A 172 -2.31 -14.61 8.51
CA ASN A 172 -1.34 -15.71 8.53
C ASN A 172 -0.86 -16.04 7.13
N TRP A 173 -1.78 -16.11 6.16
CA TRP A 173 -1.42 -16.31 4.76
C TRP A 173 -0.52 -15.19 4.23
N LYS A 174 -0.91 -13.95 4.46
CA LYS A 174 -0.14 -12.77 4.03
C LYS A 174 1.28 -12.80 4.59
N ASN A 175 1.42 -13.05 5.88
CA ASN A 175 2.72 -13.12 6.57
C ASN A 175 3.55 -14.32 6.09
N GLY A 176 2.94 -15.46 5.83
CA GLY A 176 3.60 -16.64 5.29
C GLY A 176 4.17 -16.39 3.89
N VAL A 177 3.41 -15.72 3.02
CA VAL A 177 3.88 -15.31 1.68
C VAL A 177 5.02 -14.29 1.81
N GLY A 178 4.89 -13.29 2.69
CA GLY A 178 5.93 -12.30 2.95
C GLY A 178 7.24 -12.95 3.42
N SER A 179 7.17 -13.88 4.36
CA SER A 179 8.34 -14.63 4.85
C SER A 179 9.01 -15.44 3.74
N ALA A 180 8.23 -16.11 2.88
CA ALA A 180 8.77 -16.85 1.76
C ALA A 180 9.44 -15.95 0.72
N LEU A 181 8.87 -14.77 0.45
CA LEU A 181 9.47 -13.75 -0.43
C LEU A 181 10.79 -13.20 0.16
N THR A 182 10.83 -12.93 1.44
CA THR A 182 12.03 -12.47 2.14
C THR A 182 13.14 -13.52 2.08
N ALA A 183 12.83 -14.79 2.33
CA ALA A 183 13.78 -15.90 2.20
C ALA A 183 14.27 -16.06 0.75
N TYR A 184 13.40 -15.90 -0.23
CA TYR A 184 13.76 -15.92 -1.64
C TYR A 184 14.70 -14.74 -1.99
N ALA A 185 14.40 -13.54 -1.51
CA ALA A 185 15.25 -12.36 -1.71
C ALA A 185 16.65 -12.57 -1.11
N ALA A 186 16.72 -13.07 0.11
CA ALA A 186 17.97 -13.38 0.82
C ALA A 186 18.76 -14.54 0.20
N GLY A 187 18.20 -15.30 -0.73
CA GLY A 187 18.85 -16.49 -1.32
C GLY A 187 18.84 -17.72 -0.42
N THR A 188 18.07 -17.70 0.68
CA THR A 188 17.92 -18.82 1.63
C THR A 188 16.68 -19.68 1.33
N GLY A 189 15.81 -19.22 0.43
CA GLY A 189 14.63 -19.92 -0.06
C GLY A 189 14.56 -19.90 -1.60
N ASP A 190 13.68 -20.70 -2.16
CA ASP A 190 13.45 -20.75 -3.61
C ASP A 190 12.08 -20.22 -4.01
N TRP A 191 11.87 -20.00 -5.31
CA TRP A 191 10.62 -19.50 -5.84
C TRP A 191 9.44 -20.49 -5.68
N ASN A 192 9.71 -21.80 -5.61
CA ASN A 192 8.67 -22.78 -5.38
C ASN A 192 8.09 -22.65 -3.98
N ALA A 193 8.91 -22.35 -2.98
CA ALA A 193 8.46 -22.05 -1.63
C ALA A 193 7.50 -20.85 -1.61
N VAL A 194 7.79 -19.79 -2.37
CA VAL A 194 6.88 -18.63 -2.52
C VAL A 194 5.56 -19.06 -3.18
N VAL A 195 5.62 -19.85 -4.26
CA VAL A 195 4.41 -20.37 -4.93
C VAL A 195 3.57 -21.24 -4.01
N THR A 196 4.21 -22.12 -3.23
CA THR A 196 3.54 -22.97 -2.24
C THR A 196 2.87 -22.15 -1.14
N ALA A 197 3.60 -21.21 -0.55
CA ALA A 197 3.04 -20.29 0.45
C ALA A 197 1.84 -19.51 -0.10
N PHE A 198 1.91 -19.05 -1.36
CA PHE A 198 0.82 -18.32 -1.98
C PHE A 198 -0.37 -19.23 -2.30
N VAL A 199 -0.19 -20.32 -3.01
CA VAL A 199 -1.28 -21.14 -3.55
C VAL A 199 -1.85 -22.10 -2.52
N ASP A 200 -1.00 -22.90 -1.88
CA ASP A 200 -1.45 -23.92 -0.94
C ASP A 200 -1.78 -23.30 0.43
N GLY A 201 -1.04 -22.25 0.82
CA GLY A 201 -1.38 -21.43 1.98
C GLY A 201 -2.75 -20.77 1.84
N TRP A 202 -3.08 -20.20 0.67
CA TRP A 202 -4.42 -19.67 0.39
C TRP A 202 -5.51 -20.71 0.59
N LYS A 203 -5.36 -21.90 0.00
CA LYS A 203 -6.35 -22.97 0.12
C LYS A 203 -6.57 -23.38 1.57
N THR A 204 -5.47 -23.50 2.33
CA THR A 204 -5.52 -23.90 3.73
C THR A 204 -6.26 -22.87 4.58
N GLU A 205 -5.86 -21.60 4.50
CA GLU A 205 -6.45 -20.53 5.30
C GLU A 205 -7.90 -20.23 4.88
N ALA A 206 -8.21 -20.28 3.58
CA ALA A 206 -9.58 -20.10 3.10
C ALA A 206 -10.52 -21.22 3.61
N ALA A 207 -10.03 -22.44 3.69
CA ALA A 207 -10.81 -23.56 4.25
C ALA A 207 -11.06 -23.42 5.76
N LEU A 208 -10.10 -22.87 6.51
CA LEU A 208 -10.25 -22.62 7.94
C LEU A 208 -11.26 -21.48 8.25
N ASN A 209 -11.40 -20.53 7.33
CA ASN A 209 -12.26 -19.35 7.51
C ASN A 209 -13.60 -19.45 6.76
N ALA A 210 -13.88 -20.57 6.13
CA ALA A 210 -15.13 -20.82 5.39
C ALA A 210 -16.29 -21.34 6.27
N GLY A 211 -16.17 -21.25 7.61
CA GLY A 211 -17.16 -21.71 8.60
C GLY A 211 -18.24 -20.69 8.95
#